data_3bec913f724e6078436215043a57e820
#
_entry.id   3bec913f724e6078436215043a57e820
#
_cell.length_a   1.000
_cell.length_b   1.000
_cell.length_c   1.000
_cell.angle_alpha   90.00
_cell.angle_beta   90.00
_cell.angle_gamma   90.00
#
_symmetry.space_group_name_H-M   'P 1'
#
loop_
_entity.id
_entity.type
_entity.pdbx_description
1 polymer ?
#
loop_
_entity_poly.entity_id
_entity_poly.type
_entity_poly.pdbx_seq_one_letter_code
_entity_poly.pdbx_strand_id
1 'polypeptide(L)'
;MMKDLVAYLQDEECGLLIYEKYFKGLITPPSKAMLLGQYFEYLLTGALPKGNNIPEPELVYKGTSKEKLSADFERCVMSVEYAKRLLDGYGIKTLKAGLTISTDKLVGTVDIYAEWTDQHKYNSQVSPEVKTCFIDLKFTGRFDDKWEEFGWHVDSLDQKHKLMIQGVHYKLLAKEAGIHENIPFYYFVFDAKDPNNAKIIHQNVDEITSMRHVEMVDKAIEFYEKARKNGLKAKPNPKRCNECPINTNCQSKMIFPVVQQVLY
;
A
#
# COMPACT_ATOMS: atom_id res chain seq x y z
N MET A 1 -7.78 -6.19 -3.99
CA MET A 1 -9.15 -6.30 -4.57
C MET A 1 -10.07 -5.19 -4.08
N MET A 2 -10.32 -5.05 -2.79
CA MET A 2 -11.25 -4.03 -2.25
C MET A 2 -10.97 -2.62 -2.76
N LYS A 3 -9.70 -2.17 -2.71
CA LYS A 3 -9.27 -0.87 -3.24
C LYS A 3 -9.69 -0.65 -4.70
N ASP A 4 -9.50 -1.67 -5.56
CA ASP A 4 -9.79 -1.55 -6.99
C ASP A 4 -11.31 -1.57 -7.25
N LEU A 5 -12.09 -2.31 -6.44
CA LEU A 5 -13.55 -2.29 -6.51
C LEU A 5 -14.13 -0.94 -6.08
N VAL A 6 -13.60 -0.35 -5.01
CA VAL A 6 -13.98 0.99 -4.58
C VAL A 6 -13.68 2.01 -5.68
N ALA A 7 -12.48 1.96 -6.27
CA ALA A 7 -12.11 2.83 -7.38
C ALA A 7 -13.01 2.65 -8.63
N TYR A 8 -13.48 1.42 -8.88
CA TYR A 8 -14.46 1.17 -9.95
C TYR A 8 -15.82 1.80 -9.64
N LEU A 9 -16.29 1.69 -8.40
CA LEU A 9 -17.56 2.30 -7.98
C LEU A 9 -17.53 3.84 -8.07
N GLN A 10 -16.33 4.42 -7.94
CA GLN A 10 -16.06 5.84 -8.09
C GLN A 10 -15.73 6.27 -9.55
N ASP A 11 -15.94 5.39 -10.53
CA ASP A 11 -15.61 5.60 -11.95
C ASP A 11 -14.12 5.83 -12.26
N GLU A 12 -13.24 5.45 -11.36
CA GLU A 12 -11.79 5.66 -11.50
C GLU A 12 -11.05 4.49 -12.12
N GLU A 13 -11.60 3.28 -12.05
CA GLU A 13 -10.97 2.07 -12.61
C GLU A 13 -11.85 1.39 -13.66
N CYS A 14 -11.20 0.67 -14.58
CA CYS A 14 -11.87 -0.10 -15.61
C CYS A 14 -12.38 -1.45 -15.05
N GLY A 15 -13.69 -1.69 -15.10
CA GLY A 15 -14.28 -2.92 -14.62
C GLY A 15 -13.76 -4.17 -15.31
N LEU A 16 -13.54 -4.11 -16.63
CA LEU A 16 -12.99 -5.25 -17.37
C LEU A 16 -11.58 -5.62 -16.87
N LEU A 17 -10.71 -4.65 -16.61
CA LEU A 17 -9.37 -4.91 -16.05
C LEU A 17 -9.45 -5.55 -14.65
N ILE A 18 -10.35 -5.07 -13.81
CA ILE A 18 -10.61 -5.65 -12.49
C ILE A 18 -11.11 -7.09 -12.62
N TYR A 19 -12.03 -7.33 -13.54
CA TYR A 19 -12.58 -8.66 -13.80
C TYR A 19 -11.49 -9.64 -14.27
N GLU A 20 -10.69 -9.25 -15.25
CA GLU A 20 -9.58 -10.07 -15.75
C GLU A 20 -8.55 -10.37 -14.63
N LYS A 21 -8.22 -9.37 -13.81
CA LYS A 21 -7.24 -9.50 -12.72
C LYS A 21 -7.73 -10.45 -11.61
N TYR A 22 -8.96 -10.30 -11.15
CA TYR A 22 -9.44 -10.97 -9.93
C TYR A 22 -10.31 -12.20 -10.18
N PHE A 23 -10.90 -12.34 -11.36
CA PHE A 23 -11.76 -13.45 -11.70
C PHE A 23 -11.20 -14.35 -12.79
N LYS A 24 -10.30 -13.82 -13.64
CA LYS A 24 -9.64 -14.57 -14.72
C LYS A 24 -8.17 -14.86 -14.45
N GLY A 25 -7.62 -14.36 -13.35
CA GLY A 25 -6.24 -14.63 -12.95
C GLY A 25 -5.19 -13.89 -13.77
N LEU A 26 -5.53 -12.73 -14.35
CA LEU A 26 -4.56 -11.89 -15.04
C LEU A 26 -3.48 -11.44 -14.03
N ILE A 27 -2.24 -11.85 -14.30
CA ILE A 27 -1.06 -11.44 -13.51
C ILE A 27 -0.39 -10.29 -14.24
N THR A 28 -0.30 -9.15 -13.58
CA THR A 28 0.53 -8.03 -14.04
C THR A 28 1.89 -8.09 -13.32
N PRO A 29 3.00 -8.08 -14.04
CA PRO A 29 4.32 -8.08 -13.41
C PRO A 29 4.46 -6.88 -12.45
N PRO A 30 5.04 -7.06 -11.26
CA PRO A 30 5.29 -5.94 -10.37
C PRO A 30 6.32 -5.00 -10.98
N SER A 31 6.15 -3.70 -10.76
CA SER A 31 7.16 -2.73 -11.15
C SER A 31 8.43 -2.86 -10.29
N LYS A 32 9.58 -2.37 -10.78
CA LYS A 32 10.83 -2.35 -10.01
C LYS A 32 10.64 -1.67 -8.65
N ALA A 33 9.89 -0.59 -8.58
CA ALA A 33 9.60 0.10 -7.32
C ALA A 33 8.78 -0.78 -6.35
N MET A 34 7.81 -1.54 -6.86
CA MET A 34 7.05 -2.50 -6.03
C MET A 34 7.94 -3.63 -5.51
N LEU A 35 8.82 -4.15 -6.35
CA LEU A 35 9.78 -5.18 -5.97
C LEU A 35 10.73 -4.66 -4.87
N LEU A 36 11.29 -3.47 -5.02
CA LEU A 36 12.13 -2.85 -4.00
C LEU A 36 11.39 -2.63 -2.67
N GLY A 37 10.13 -2.21 -2.73
CA GLY A 37 9.29 -2.07 -1.54
C GLY A 37 9.06 -3.40 -0.82
N GLN A 38 8.76 -4.46 -1.55
CA GLN A 38 8.62 -5.82 -1.01
C GLN A 38 9.94 -6.34 -0.40
N TYR A 39 11.06 -5.97 -0.99
CA TYR A 39 12.38 -6.33 -0.46
C TYR A 39 12.72 -5.60 0.83
N PHE A 40 12.45 -4.32 0.86
CA PHE A 40 12.60 -3.52 2.06
C PHE A 40 11.81 -4.13 3.23
N GLU A 41 10.54 -4.44 2.99
CA GLU A 41 9.66 -5.08 3.97
C GLU A 41 10.23 -6.43 4.43
N TYR A 42 10.61 -7.30 3.49
CA TYR A 42 11.19 -8.60 3.78
C TYR A 42 12.49 -8.51 4.58
N LEU A 43 13.42 -7.64 4.18
CA LEU A 43 14.70 -7.47 4.88
C LEU A 43 14.52 -6.90 6.29
N LEU A 44 13.51 -6.06 6.49
CA LEU A 44 13.21 -5.45 7.79
C LEU A 44 12.49 -6.43 8.72
N THR A 45 11.53 -7.16 8.21
CA THR A 45 10.59 -7.94 9.03
C THR A 45 10.83 -9.44 9.01
N GLY A 46 11.53 -9.95 8.00
CA GLY A 46 11.64 -11.38 7.71
C GLY A 46 10.36 -12.01 7.14
N ALA A 47 9.27 -11.25 6.99
CA ALA A 47 8.03 -11.75 6.41
C ALA A 47 8.17 -11.87 4.89
N LEU A 48 7.86 -13.07 4.36
CA LEU A 48 7.91 -13.30 2.92
C LEU A 48 6.81 -12.48 2.21
N PRO A 49 7.15 -11.83 1.09
CA PRO A 49 6.15 -11.15 0.27
C PRO A 49 5.05 -12.11 -0.18
N LYS A 50 3.86 -11.59 -0.44
CA LYS A 50 2.77 -12.38 -1.02
C LYS A 50 3.25 -13.02 -2.33
N GLY A 51 3.17 -14.35 -2.41
CA GLY A 51 3.61 -15.13 -3.57
C GLY A 51 5.01 -15.73 -3.45
N ASN A 52 5.68 -15.61 -2.30
CA ASN A 52 7.03 -16.15 -2.05
C ASN A 52 8.08 -15.71 -3.09
N ASN A 53 7.86 -14.63 -3.80
CA ASN A 53 8.80 -14.13 -4.79
C ASN A 53 9.92 -13.37 -4.08
N ILE A 54 11.06 -14.02 -3.98
CA ILE A 54 12.33 -13.34 -3.70
C ILE A 54 12.69 -12.53 -4.95
N PRO A 55 13.12 -11.26 -4.84
CA PRO A 55 13.48 -10.46 -6.00
C PRO A 55 14.48 -11.16 -6.87
N GLU A 56 14.30 -10.90 -8.15
CA GLU A 56 15.19 -11.41 -9.17
C GLU A 56 16.61 -10.89 -9.00
N PRO A 57 17.63 -11.69 -9.37
CA PRO A 57 19.04 -11.32 -9.26
C PRO A 57 19.38 -9.95 -9.88
N GLU A 58 18.67 -9.56 -10.94
CA GLU A 58 18.84 -8.28 -11.64
C GLU A 58 18.52 -7.05 -10.78
N LEU A 59 17.63 -7.19 -9.80
CA LEU A 59 17.36 -6.14 -8.81
C LEU A 59 18.45 -6.02 -7.76
N VAL A 60 19.04 -7.15 -7.40
CA VAL A 60 20.03 -7.26 -6.32
C VAL A 60 21.42 -6.90 -6.80
N TYR A 61 21.80 -7.34 -7.98
CA TYR A 61 23.17 -7.23 -8.48
C TYR A 61 23.27 -6.28 -9.68
N LYS A 62 24.47 -5.68 -9.83
CA LYS A 62 24.84 -4.90 -11.00
C LYS A 62 25.47 -5.81 -12.05
N GLY A 63 24.81 -5.97 -13.19
CA GLY A 63 25.28 -6.81 -14.30
C GLY A 63 25.16 -8.30 -13.99
N THR A 64 25.81 -9.11 -14.81
CA THR A 64 25.72 -10.57 -14.78
C THR A 64 26.71 -11.26 -13.81
N SER A 65 27.73 -10.54 -13.36
CA SER A 65 28.80 -11.11 -12.52
C SER A 65 28.38 -11.41 -11.08
N LYS A 66 27.28 -10.82 -10.61
CA LYS A 66 26.80 -10.91 -9.22
C LYS A 66 27.84 -10.50 -8.15
N GLU A 67 28.86 -9.75 -8.54
CA GLU A 67 29.94 -9.32 -7.62
C GLU A 67 29.58 -8.03 -6.86
N LYS A 68 28.75 -7.19 -7.45
CA LYS A 68 28.35 -5.89 -6.86
C LYS A 68 26.83 -5.78 -6.79
N LEU A 69 26.35 -5.27 -5.67
CA LEU A 69 24.94 -4.91 -5.52
C LEU A 69 24.56 -3.78 -6.48
N SER A 70 23.32 -3.77 -6.91
CA SER A 70 22.77 -2.60 -7.60
C SER A 70 22.67 -1.43 -6.62
N ALA A 71 22.85 -0.21 -7.11
CA ALA A 71 22.78 0.98 -6.27
C ALA A 71 21.41 1.14 -5.55
N ASP A 72 20.34 0.71 -6.20
CA ASP A 72 18.99 0.72 -5.57
C ASP A 72 18.89 -0.29 -4.42
N PHE A 73 19.53 -1.45 -4.59
CA PHE A 73 19.56 -2.47 -3.55
C PHE A 73 20.48 -2.08 -2.39
N GLU A 74 21.62 -1.49 -2.67
CA GLU A 74 22.53 -0.95 -1.62
C GLU A 74 21.79 0.09 -0.77
N ARG A 75 21.08 1.03 -1.40
CA ARG A 75 20.26 2.01 -0.67
C ARG A 75 19.14 1.35 0.13
N CYS A 76 18.48 0.33 -0.43
CA CYS A 76 17.45 -0.43 0.27
C CYS A 76 18.01 -1.08 1.55
N VAL A 77 19.17 -1.74 1.48
CA VAL A 77 19.83 -2.36 2.65
C VAL A 77 20.20 -1.29 3.70
N MET A 78 20.76 -0.16 3.27
CA MET A 78 21.08 0.96 4.19
C MET A 78 19.81 1.51 4.85
N SER A 79 18.72 1.65 4.11
CA SER A 79 17.43 2.08 4.66
C SER A 79 16.85 1.09 5.65
N VAL A 80 17.06 -0.22 5.46
CA VAL A 80 16.64 -1.25 6.42
C VAL A 80 17.41 -1.10 7.74
N GLU A 81 18.72 -0.89 7.68
CA GLU A 81 19.52 -0.66 8.90
C GLU A 81 19.12 0.63 9.62
N TYR A 82 18.77 1.66 8.87
CA TYR A 82 18.21 2.89 9.45
C TYR A 82 16.83 2.62 10.08
N ALA A 83 15.96 1.87 9.40
CA ALA A 83 14.65 1.52 9.91
C ALA A 83 14.72 0.72 11.22
N LYS A 84 15.65 -0.23 11.33
CA LYS A 84 15.89 -0.99 12.58
C LYS A 84 16.26 -0.06 13.73
N ARG A 85 17.22 0.84 13.50
CA ARG A 85 17.63 1.83 14.52
C ARG A 85 16.47 2.76 14.90
N LEU A 86 15.64 3.13 13.95
CA LEU A 86 14.48 3.98 14.17
C LEU A 86 13.42 3.26 15.02
N LEU A 87 13.10 2.01 14.70
CA LEU A 87 12.16 1.21 15.49
C LEU A 87 12.66 1.03 16.94
N ASP A 88 13.94 0.69 17.10
CA ASP A 88 14.56 0.54 18.43
C ASP A 88 14.56 1.88 19.20
N GLY A 89 14.95 2.98 18.54
CA GLY A 89 15.01 4.31 19.13
C GLY A 89 13.63 4.84 19.58
N TYR A 90 12.57 4.43 18.90
CA TYR A 90 11.20 4.74 19.33
C TYR A 90 10.60 3.72 20.32
N GLY A 91 11.36 2.71 20.73
CA GLY A 91 10.86 1.66 21.63
C GLY A 91 9.74 0.82 21.01
N ILE A 92 9.79 0.63 19.69
CA ILE A 92 8.79 -0.15 18.96
C ILE A 92 9.22 -1.62 18.94
N LYS A 93 8.41 -2.48 19.56
CA LYS A 93 8.62 -3.91 19.61
C LYS A 93 7.67 -4.62 18.67
N THR A 94 8.17 -5.24 17.63
CA THR A 94 7.38 -6.07 16.72
C THR A 94 6.83 -7.28 17.45
N LEU A 95 5.52 -7.40 17.52
CA LEU A 95 4.80 -8.57 18.04
C LEU A 95 4.58 -9.60 16.94
N LYS A 96 4.21 -9.12 15.75
CA LYS A 96 3.97 -9.95 14.58
C LYS A 96 4.26 -9.17 13.30
N ALA A 97 5.11 -9.71 12.44
CA ALA A 97 5.30 -9.25 11.07
C ALA A 97 4.37 -10.03 10.12
N GLY A 98 3.83 -9.35 9.11
CA GLY A 98 2.93 -9.96 8.15
C GLY A 98 1.66 -10.54 8.80
N LEU A 99 1.06 -9.82 9.75
CA LEU A 99 -0.15 -10.27 10.43
C LEU A 99 -1.32 -10.30 9.46
N THR A 100 -1.78 -11.50 9.11
CA THR A 100 -3.02 -11.67 8.33
C THR A 100 -4.22 -11.71 9.28
N ILE A 101 -5.17 -10.82 9.05
CA ILE A 101 -6.43 -10.72 9.77
C ILE A 101 -7.54 -11.12 8.81
N SER A 102 -8.40 -12.03 9.23
CA SER A 102 -9.52 -12.53 8.44
C SER A 102 -10.82 -12.40 9.24
N THR A 103 -11.85 -11.95 8.58
CA THR A 103 -13.25 -12.04 9.02
C THR A 103 -14.03 -12.91 8.03
N ASP A 104 -15.31 -13.10 8.25
CA ASP A 104 -16.17 -13.86 7.32
C ASP A 104 -16.19 -13.26 5.91
N LYS A 105 -15.97 -11.96 5.77
CA LYS A 105 -16.11 -11.22 4.51
C LYS A 105 -14.82 -10.63 3.99
N LEU A 106 -13.88 -10.35 4.87
CA LEU A 106 -12.71 -9.54 4.55
C LEU A 106 -11.42 -10.22 5.00
N VAL A 107 -10.34 -9.92 4.30
CA VAL A 107 -8.99 -10.33 4.68
C VAL A 107 -8.01 -9.20 4.38
N GLY A 108 -7.06 -8.97 5.27
CA GLY A 108 -5.97 -8.04 5.09
C GLY A 108 -4.70 -8.54 5.77
N THR A 109 -3.54 -8.09 5.29
CA THR A 109 -2.25 -8.38 5.93
C THR A 109 -1.60 -7.06 6.29
N VAL A 110 -1.31 -6.89 7.56
CA VAL A 110 -0.62 -5.73 8.14
C VAL A 110 0.87 -6.03 8.15
N ASP A 111 1.71 -5.09 7.74
CA ASP A 111 3.15 -5.30 7.64
C ASP A 111 3.75 -5.57 9.02
N ILE A 112 3.40 -4.74 10.02
CA ILE A 112 3.85 -4.92 11.40
C ILE A 112 2.70 -4.66 12.38
N TYR A 113 2.47 -5.61 13.27
CA TYR A 113 1.72 -5.45 14.52
C TYR A 113 2.73 -5.30 15.65
N ALA A 114 2.68 -4.20 16.40
CA ALA A 114 3.70 -3.84 17.38
C ALA A 114 3.14 -3.33 18.69
N GLU A 115 3.96 -3.43 19.74
CA GLU A 115 3.89 -2.58 20.94
C GLU A 115 4.74 -1.34 20.70
N TRP A 116 4.20 -0.18 21.01
CA TRP A 116 4.92 1.09 20.98
C TRP A 116 4.94 1.71 22.36
N THR A 117 6.14 1.87 22.89
CA THR A 117 6.39 2.59 24.13
C THR A 117 6.87 3.99 23.76
N ASP A 118 5.98 4.98 23.75
CA ASP A 118 6.33 6.36 23.38
C ASP A 118 7.28 6.98 24.40
N GLN A 119 8.57 6.75 24.21
CA GLN A 119 9.63 7.28 25.11
C GLN A 119 9.89 8.78 24.90
N HIS A 120 9.47 9.37 23.79
CA HIS A 120 9.75 10.77 23.46
C HIS A 120 8.79 11.78 24.12
N LYS A 121 7.68 11.34 24.69
CA LYS A 121 6.73 12.19 25.42
C LYS A 121 7.06 12.37 26.89
N TYR A 122 8.22 11.88 27.37
CA TYR A 122 8.52 11.85 28.80
C TYR A 122 9.09 13.16 29.33
N ASN A 123 8.23 13.89 30.00
CA ASN A 123 8.59 14.56 31.25
C ASN A 123 8.41 13.52 32.38
N SER A 124 9.47 13.22 33.06
CA SER A 124 9.87 12.16 33.96
C SER A 124 8.95 11.70 35.12
N GLN A 125 7.64 11.85 35.05
CA GLN A 125 6.74 11.53 36.17
C GLN A 125 5.57 10.56 35.82
N VAL A 126 5.41 10.16 34.59
CA VAL A 126 4.33 9.22 34.18
C VAL A 126 4.96 7.98 33.56
N SER A 127 4.55 6.80 34.04
CA SER A 127 4.98 5.52 33.45
C SER A 127 4.64 5.48 31.97
N PRO A 128 5.53 4.93 31.11
CA PRO A 128 5.29 4.84 29.69
C PRO A 128 4.01 4.08 29.40
N GLU A 129 3.10 4.69 28.67
CA GLU A 129 1.92 4.00 28.17
C GLU A 129 2.34 3.12 26.97
N VAL A 130 2.27 1.81 27.14
CA VAL A 130 2.49 0.87 26.05
C VAL A 130 1.19 0.73 25.26
N LYS A 131 1.21 1.07 23.98
CA LYS A 131 0.08 0.92 23.08
C LYS A 131 0.40 -0.08 22.00
N THR A 132 -0.55 -0.95 21.69
CA THR A 132 -0.44 -1.76 20.47
C THR A 132 -0.84 -0.91 19.26
N CYS A 133 -0.17 -1.11 18.14
CA CYS A 133 -0.43 -0.38 16.91
C CYS A 133 -0.20 -1.24 15.67
N PHE A 134 -0.76 -0.78 14.56
CA PHE A 134 -0.42 -1.27 13.23
C PHE A 134 0.51 -0.28 12.53
N ILE A 135 1.53 -0.82 11.88
CA ILE A 135 2.47 -0.05 11.07
C ILE A 135 2.46 -0.62 9.66
N ASP A 136 2.29 0.27 8.69
CA ASP A 136 2.39 -0.02 7.27
C ASP A 136 3.68 0.62 6.74
N LEU A 137 4.49 -0.20 6.10
CA LEU A 137 5.81 0.20 5.62
C LEU A 137 5.71 0.71 4.19
N LYS A 138 6.31 1.86 3.93
CA LYS A 138 6.41 2.44 2.59
C LYS A 138 7.85 2.77 2.27
N PHE A 139 8.37 2.19 1.18
CA PHE A 139 9.67 2.52 0.61
C PHE A 139 9.46 3.18 -0.74
N THR A 140 9.76 4.47 -0.86
CA THR A 140 9.32 5.28 -2.00
C THR A 140 10.38 6.24 -2.53
N GLY A 141 10.52 6.34 -3.85
CA GLY A 141 11.32 7.39 -4.50
C GLY A 141 10.59 8.74 -4.64
N ARG A 142 9.35 8.83 -4.14
CA ARG A 142 8.50 10.04 -4.20
C ARG A 142 8.17 10.54 -2.80
N PHE A 143 9.20 10.64 -1.98
CA PHE A 143 9.11 10.95 -0.56
C PHE A 143 8.58 12.36 -0.31
N ASP A 144 9.10 13.36 -1.02
CA ASP A 144 8.77 14.76 -0.79
C ASP A 144 7.52 15.22 -1.55
N ASP A 145 7.29 14.64 -2.73
CA ASP A 145 6.20 15.06 -3.60
C ASP A 145 4.88 14.34 -3.36
N LYS A 146 4.89 13.24 -2.60
CA LYS A 146 3.68 12.45 -2.36
C LYS A 146 3.34 12.15 -0.91
N TRP A 147 4.29 12.32 0.01
CA TRP A 147 4.08 11.99 1.42
C TRP A 147 4.24 13.21 2.31
N GLU A 148 3.14 13.78 2.73
CA GLU A 148 3.06 14.88 3.70
C GLU A 148 2.49 14.37 5.04
N GLU A 149 2.36 15.29 6.00
CA GLU A 149 1.85 15.04 7.35
C GLU A 149 0.50 14.30 7.37
N PHE A 150 -0.33 14.52 6.34
CA PHE A 150 -1.66 13.90 6.22
C PHE A 150 -1.68 12.68 5.26
N GLY A 151 -0.54 12.13 4.91
CA GLY A 151 -0.40 11.01 4.00
C GLY A 151 -0.02 11.42 2.58
N TRP A 152 -0.62 10.80 1.60
CA TRP A 152 -0.28 11.00 0.20
C TRP A 152 -0.75 12.35 -0.32
N HIS A 153 0.19 13.24 -0.60
CA HIS A 153 -0.13 14.49 -1.28
C HIS A 153 -0.30 14.25 -2.79
N VAL A 154 -1.49 14.51 -3.27
CA VAL A 154 -1.79 14.59 -4.70
C VAL A 154 -2.72 15.78 -4.88
N ASP A 155 -2.60 16.42 -6.02
CA ASP A 155 -3.32 17.64 -6.39
C ASP A 155 -4.88 17.52 -6.37
N SER A 156 -5.43 16.38 -5.97
CA SER A 156 -6.86 16.18 -5.80
C SER A 156 -7.21 15.62 -4.43
N LEU A 157 -8.24 16.18 -3.81
CA LEU A 157 -8.88 15.70 -2.57
C LEU A 157 -9.19 14.19 -2.62
N ASP A 158 -9.57 13.68 -3.78
CA ASP A 158 -9.95 12.29 -3.99
C ASP A 158 -8.82 11.29 -3.73
N GLN A 159 -7.56 11.68 -3.92
CA GLN A 159 -6.45 10.79 -3.67
C GLN A 159 -6.00 10.74 -2.22
N LYS A 160 -6.24 11.80 -1.43
CA LYS A 160 -6.09 11.76 0.03
C LYS A 160 -7.02 10.71 0.64
N HIS A 161 -8.26 10.62 0.15
CA HIS A 161 -9.22 9.60 0.59
C HIS A 161 -8.74 8.16 0.31
N LYS A 162 -8.01 7.90 -0.78
CA LYS A 162 -7.57 6.53 -1.13
C LYS A 162 -6.54 5.95 -0.18
N LEU A 163 -5.66 6.77 0.37
CA LEU A 163 -4.67 6.29 1.35
C LEU A 163 -5.26 6.13 2.73
N MET A 164 -6.19 7.03 3.09
CA MET A 164 -6.94 6.88 4.33
C MET A 164 -7.72 5.56 4.36
N ILE A 165 -8.16 5.06 3.21
CA ILE A 165 -8.87 3.77 3.08
C ILE A 165 -8.05 2.61 3.67
N GLN A 166 -6.74 2.55 3.47
CA GLN A 166 -5.94 1.41 3.93
C GLN A 166 -5.96 1.29 5.46
N GLY A 167 -5.63 2.35 6.18
CA GLY A 167 -5.63 2.32 7.64
C GLY A 167 -7.02 2.16 8.24
N VAL A 168 -8.04 2.80 7.64
CA VAL A 168 -9.45 2.61 8.07
C VAL A 168 -9.86 1.15 7.89
N HIS A 169 -9.47 0.53 6.77
CA HIS A 169 -9.78 -0.87 6.49
C HIS A 169 -9.12 -1.82 7.50
N TYR A 170 -7.87 -1.58 7.87
CA TYR A 170 -7.20 -2.42 8.88
C TYR A 170 -7.76 -2.20 10.29
N LYS A 171 -8.18 -0.98 10.63
CA LYS A 171 -8.90 -0.73 11.90
C LYS A 171 -10.23 -1.47 11.94
N LEU A 172 -11.00 -1.46 10.85
CA LEU A 172 -12.24 -2.21 10.72
C LEU A 172 -11.99 -3.71 10.88
N LEU A 173 -10.99 -4.27 10.18
CA LEU A 173 -10.61 -5.67 10.32
C LEU A 173 -10.23 -6.04 11.74
N ALA A 174 -9.44 -5.20 12.43
CA ALA A 174 -9.03 -5.45 13.81
C ALA A 174 -10.22 -5.47 14.77
N LYS A 175 -11.16 -4.56 14.58
CA LYS A 175 -12.41 -4.49 15.36
C LYS A 175 -13.29 -5.69 15.12
N GLU A 176 -13.59 -6.04 13.87
CA GLU A 176 -14.44 -7.19 13.51
C GLU A 176 -13.82 -8.52 13.94
N ALA A 177 -12.49 -8.65 13.90
CA ALA A 177 -11.78 -9.84 14.35
C ALA A 177 -11.58 -9.90 15.88
N GLY A 178 -12.06 -8.90 16.64
CA GLY A 178 -11.91 -8.84 18.10
C GLY A 178 -10.48 -8.64 18.60
N ILE A 179 -9.58 -8.14 17.75
CA ILE A 179 -8.18 -7.89 18.12
C ILE A 179 -8.07 -6.61 18.93
N HIS A 180 -8.70 -5.53 18.46
CA HIS A 180 -8.68 -4.23 19.11
C HIS A 180 -9.83 -3.35 18.63
N GLU A 181 -10.52 -2.65 19.54
CA GLU A 181 -11.68 -1.82 19.18
C GLU A 181 -11.28 -0.58 18.35
N ASN A 182 -10.15 0.06 18.65
CA ASN A 182 -9.66 1.23 17.94
C ASN A 182 -8.12 1.27 17.92
N ILE A 183 -7.51 0.38 17.15
CA ILE A 183 -6.05 0.28 17.06
C ILE A 183 -5.46 1.50 16.32
N PRO A 184 -4.42 2.16 16.87
CA PRO A 184 -3.65 3.17 16.15
C PRO A 184 -3.01 2.61 14.88
N PHE A 185 -3.00 3.40 13.81
CA PHE A 185 -2.39 3.03 12.55
C PHE A 185 -1.38 4.08 12.10
N TYR A 186 -0.19 3.62 11.70
CA TYR A 186 0.91 4.48 11.28
C TYR A 186 1.45 4.05 9.94
N TYR A 187 1.81 5.04 9.10
CA TYR A 187 2.70 4.82 7.96
C TYR A 187 4.13 5.16 8.38
N PHE A 188 5.04 4.24 8.15
CA PHE A 188 6.48 4.47 8.25
C PHE A 188 7.01 4.55 6.83
N VAL A 189 7.29 5.77 6.39
CA VAL A 189 7.66 6.08 5.02
C VAL A 189 9.16 6.33 4.95
N PHE A 190 9.86 5.52 4.17
CA PHE A 190 11.31 5.59 3.97
C PHE A 190 11.62 6.07 2.56
N ASP A 191 12.61 6.96 2.45
CA ASP A 191 13.04 7.51 1.16
C ASP A 191 13.98 6.54 0.44
N ALA A 192 13.60 6.12 -0.76
CA ALA A 192 14.43 5.25 -1.59
C ALA A 192 15.65 5.97 -2.20
N LYS A 193 15.73 7.30 -2.10
CA LYS A 193 16.85 8.11 -2.59
C LYS A 193 17.84 8.46 -1.48
N ASP A 194 17.33 8.68 -0.26
CA ASP A 194 18.13 8.96 0.93
C ASP A 194 17.87 7.92 2.01
N PRO A 195 18.79 6.96 2.23
CA PRO A 195 18.59 5.86 3.15
C PRO A 195 18.51 6.26 4.64
N ASN A 196 18.81 7.51 4.98
CA ASN A 196 18.70 8.01 6.35
C ASN A 196 17.50 8.96 6.56
N ASN A 197 16.54 8.93 5.65
CA ASN A 197 15.38 9.79 5.68
C ASN A 197 14.09 8.99 5.81
N ALA A 198 13.27 9.34 6.82
CA ALA A 198 11.98 8.71 7.06
C ALA A 198 10.96 9.70 7.64
N LYS A 199 9.69 9.40 7.41
CA LYS A 199 8.54 10.09 8.02
C LYS A 199 7.67 9.07 8.75
N ILE A 200 7.18 9.43 9.94
CA ILE A 200 6.16 8.66 10.65
C ILE A 200 4.86 9.46 10.59
N ILE A 201 3.86 8.87 10.00
CA ILE A 201 2.55 9.51 9.81
C ILE A 201 1.51 8.73 10.59
N HIS A 202 0.96 9.36 11.63
CA HIS A 202 -0.17 8.80 12.37
C HIS A 202 -1.46 9.03 11.59
N GLN A 203 -2.12 7.94 11.19
CA GLN A 203 -3.41 8.07 10.54
C GLN A 203 -4.52 8.19 11.58
N ASN A 204 -4.94 9.41 11.83
CA ASN A 204 -6.12 9.70 12.63
C ASN A 204 -7.33 9.82 11.72
N VAL A 205 -8.37 9.00 11.96
CA VAL A 205 -9.58 8.94 11.15
C VAL A 205 -10.77 9.25 12.03
N ASP A 206 -11.56 10.24 11.63
CA ASP A 206 -12.81 10.56 12.31
C ASP A 206 -13.89 9.51 12.09
N GLU A 207 -14.91 9.54 12.94
CA GLU A 207 -16.00 8.58 12.93
C GLU A 207 -16.80 8.60 11.62
N ILE A 208 -17.02 9.78 11.05
CA ILE A 208 -17.77 9.95 9.80
C ILE A 208 -17.02 9.28 8.64
N THR A 209 -15.71 9.49 8.57
CA THR A 209 -14.85 8.84 7.56
C THR A 209 -14.87 7.32 7.73
N SER A 210 -14.83 6.83 8.97
CA SER A 210 -14.93 5.40 9.27
C SER A 210 -16.28 4.82 8.83
N MET A 211 -17.39 5.47 9.15
CA MET A 211 -18.72 5.05 8.73
C MET A 211 -18.87 5.00 7.19
N ARG A 212 -18.43 6.04 6.50
CA ARG A 212 -18.44 6.08 5.03
C ARG A 212 -17.62 4.95 4.42
N HIS A 213 -16.50 4.60 5.07
CA HIS A 213 -15.69 3.47 4.59
C HIS A 213 -16.43 2.14 4.75
N VAL A 214 -17.10 1.91 5.88
CA VAL A 214 -17.93 0.71 6.11
C VAL A 214 -19.00 0.59 5.02
N GLU A 215 -19.76 1.66 4.77
CA GLU A 215 -20.76 1.68 3.69
C GLU A 215 -20.16 1.37 2.31
N MET A 216 -18.97 1.90 2.01
CA MET A 216 -18.28 1.62 0.75
C MET A 216 -17.81 0.16 0.66
N VAL A 217 -17.36 -0.42 1.77
CA VAL A 217 -16.98 -1.84 1.85
C VAL A 217 -18.18 -2.73 1.60
N ASP A 218 -19.30 -2.46 2.24
CA ASP A 218 -20.55 -3.23 2.04
C ASP A 218 -21.02 -3.16 0.59
N LYS A 219 -21.07 -1.98 0.00
CA LYS A 219 -21.38 -1.80 -1.43
C LYS A 219 -20.40 -2.56 -2.34
N ALA A 220 -19.11 -2.54 -2.00
CA ALA A 220 -18.09 -3.26 -2.79
C ALA A 220 -18.24 -4.80 -2.67
N ILE A 221 -18.66 -5.31 -1.50
CA ILE A 221 -18.96 -6.74 -1.31
C ILE A 221 -20.18 -7.16 -2.13
N GLU A 222 -21.29 -6.43 -2.02
CA GLU A 222 -22.49 -6.69 -2.84
C GLU A 222 -22.17 -6.65 -4.34
N PHE A 223 -21.39 -5.67 -4.73
CA PHE A 223 -20.96 -5.52 -6.11
C PHE A 223 -20.06 -6.66 -6.57
N TYR A 224 -19.16 -7.14 -5.72
CA TYR A 224 -18.31 -8.29 -5.99
C TYR A 224 -19.13 -9.54 -6.33
N GLU A 225 -20.16 -9.83 -5.54
CA GLU A 225 -21.03 -10.97 -5.78
C GLU A 225 -21.80 -10.86 -7.12
N LYS A 226 -22.26 -9.66 -7.45
CA LYS A 226 -22.88 -9.38 -8.76
C LYS A 226 -21.88 -9.51 -9.91
N ALA A 227 -20.67 -8.98 -9.72
CA ALA A 227 -19.60 -9.03 -10.72
C ALA A 227 -19.14 -10.47 -11.01
N ARG A 228 -19.07 -11.30 -9.99
CA ARG A 228 -18.71 -12.72 -10.12
C ARG A 228 -19.66 -13.47 -11.05
N LYS A 229 -20.95 -13.13 -11.03
CA LYS A 229 -21.99 -13.76 -11.86
C LYS A 229 -22.07 -13.17 -13.26
N ASN A 230 -21.97 -11.86 -13.38
CA ASN A 230 -22.34 -11.11 -14.59
C ASN A 230 -21.14 -10.49 -15.32
N GLY A 231 -19.93 -10.60 -14.76
CA GLY A 231 -18.76 -9.86 -15.25
C GLY A 231 -18.81 -8.38 -14.92
N LEU A 232 -17.78 -7.65 -15.32
CA LEU A 232 -17.68 -6.20 -15.16
C LEU A 232 -17.53 -5.54 -16.53
N LYS A 233 -18.24 -4.42 -16.72
CA LYS A 233 -18.17 -3.67 -17.98
C LYS A 233 -16.86 -2.90 -18.08
N ALA A 234 -16.36 -2.80 -19.30
CA ALA A 234 -15.25 -1.90 -19.60
C ALA A 234 -15.67 -0.44 -19.35
N LYS A 235 -14.78 0.31 -18.73
CA LYS A 235 -14.85 1.77 -18.64
C LYS A 235 -13.58 2.34 -19.29
N PRO A 236 -13.58 2.51 -20.61
CA PRO A 236 -12.38 2.95 -21.31
C PRO A 236 -11.99 4.37 -20.91
N ASN A 237 -10.72 4.56 -20.64
CA ASN A 237 -10.12 5.85 -20.35
C ASN A 237 -8.88 6.02 -21.25
N PRO A 238 -8.81 7.05 -22.09
CA PRO A 238 -7.72 7.24 -23.06
C PRO A 238 -6.34 7.22 -22.40
N LYS A 239 -6.19 7.88 -21.25
CA LYS A 239 -4.91 7.98 -20.53
C LYS A 239 -4.42 6.62 -19.99
N ARG A 240 -5.33 5.69 -19.73
CA ARG A 240 -5.02 4.38 -19.14
C ARG A 240 -5.04 3.25 -20.14
N CYS A 241 -5.88 3.37 -21.19
CA CYS A 241 -6.01 2.32 -22.19
C CYS A 241 -4.70 2.04 -22.94
N ASN A 242 -3.86 3.04 -23.14
CA ASN A 242 -2.58 2.88 -23.86
C ASN A 242 -1.58 2.02 -23.07
N GLU A 243 -1.61 2.08 -21.74
CA GLU A 243 -0.73 1.31 -20.84
C GLU A 243 -1.42 0.09 -20.22
N CYS A 244 -2.65 -0.19 -20.64
CA CYS A 244 -3.46 -1.25 -20.05
C CYS A 244 -2.92 -2.64 -20.44
N PRO A 245 -2.71 -3.55 -19.48
CA PRO A 245 -2.18 -4.89 -19.78
C PRO A 245 -3.07 -5.74 -20.70
N ILE A 246 -4.36 -5.40 -20.80
CA ILE A 246 -5.31 -6.08 -21.69
C ILE A 246 -5.59 -5.31 -22.98
N ASN A 247 -4.85 -4.25 -23.25
CA ASN A 247 -5.07 -3.37 -24.39
C ASN A 247 -5.17 -4.11 -25.74
N THR A 248 -4.27 -5.07 -25.98
CA THR A 248 -4.22 -5.82 -27.25
C THR A 248 -5.51 -6.59 -27.53
N ASN A 249 -6.17 -7.12 -26.49
CA ASN A 249 -7.35 -7.96 -26.58
C ASN A 249 -8.65 -7.25 -26.17
N CYS A 250 -8.57 -5.98 -25.80
CA CYS A 250 -9.73 -5.22 -25.35
C CYS A 250 -10.51 -4.63 -26.50
N GLN A 251 -11.72 -5.14 -26.74
CA GLN A 251 -12.62 -4.62 -27.79
C GLN A 251 -13.20 -3.23 -27.48
N SER A 252 -13.16 -2.81 -26.21
CA SER A 252 -13.69 -1.53 -25.74
C SER A 252 -12.61 -0.45 -25.58
N LYS A 253 -11.39 -0.70 -26.06
CA LYS A 253 -10.31 0.30 -25.93
C LYS A 253 -10.66 1.57 -26.73
N MET A 254 -10.44 2.71 -26.11
CA MET A 254 -10.47 3.98 -26.83
C MET A 254 -9.08 4.28 -27.38
N ILE A 255 -9.02 4.37 -28.71
CA ILE A 255 -7.84 4.86 -29.42
C ILE A 255 -8.12 6.31 -29.77
N PHE A 256 -7.44 7.24 -29.10
CA PHE A 256 -7.45 8.63 -29.48
C PHE A 256 -6.16 8.92 -30.27
N PRO A 257 -6.27 9.56 -31.45
CA PRO A 257 -5.09 10.10 -32.08
C PRO A 257 -4.47 11.14 -31.14
N VAL A 258 -3.15 11.05 -30.93
CA VAL A 258 -2.43 12.09 -30.20
C VAL A 258 -2.46 13.34 -31.09
N VAL A 259 -3.32 14.29 -30.73
CA VAL A 259 -3.30 15.61 -31.39
C VAL A 259 -2.15 16.39 -30.76
N GLN A 260 -1.01 16.40 -31.42
CA GLN A 260 0.05 17.36 -31.11
C GLN A 260 -0.40 18.73 -31.60
N GLN A 261 -0.78 19.62 -30.68
CA GLN A 261 -0.85 21.03 -30.98
C GLN A 261 0.59 21.55 -31.13
N VAL A 262 1.02 21.73 -32.34
CA VAL A 262 2.21 22.53 -32.65
C VAL A 262 1.79 23.99 -32.54
N LEU A 263 2.15 24.64 -31.45
CA LEU A 263 2.05 26.11 -31.32
C LEU A 263 3.20 26.71 -32.12
N TYR A 264 2.87 27.43 -33.17
CA TYR A 264 3.80 28.26 -33.96
C TYR A 264 4.00 29.62 -33.27
#